data_d945dd9103dabe52c4008832ef82851f
#
_entry.id   d945dd9103dabe52c4008832ef82851f
#
_cell.length_a   1.000
_cell.length_b   1.000
_cell.length_c   1.000
_cell.angle_alpha   90.00
_cell.angle_beta   90.00
_cell.angle_gamma   90.00
#
_symmetry.space_group_name_H-M   'P 1'
#
loop_
_entity.id
_entity.type
_entity.pdbx_description
1 polymer ?
#
loop_
_entity_poly.entity_id
_entity_poly.type
_entity_poly.pdbx_seq_one_letter_code
_entity_poly.pdbx_strand_id
1 'polypeptide(L)'
;MRFAVFRAAAALVTILTPTIVTAANPLHAHIHTNEHAVSPRDAVANGQGNMTDTAIVRSEIPRLIIYYQTTHDRSGKPISMLPLITEKNIALTHLIVCSLHINKGGDITLNDHRPTHPRYGTLWQEAQVLRYAGVKIMGMIGGAAVGSFSKETLDSADETVFTRYYGQLHETIKRYSLQGLDVDVEQPMSQSGIERLIFRLRKDFGPDFIITLAPVASALTIQGARNGWNLSGFDYRKLMLAQSGAGKKVAFYSCQFYSGFGDAGSPNQFHQIISDNRDMRGALTPTKVVIGQLTSPKNGGGFVTAGALANSIKSLRDAYGQIGGIGGWEYFNGQPGGEEEPWKWAQTMTAILRPDQVPTLKVTREMAIKLTSVWKASAAAGMREAASKVKAQGLEPTVDYIWPW
;
A
#
# COMPACT_ATOMS: atom_id res chain seq x y z
N MET A 1 8.97 13.82 -29.58
CA MET A 1 8.89 13.07 -28.32
C MET A 1 9.47 13.97 -27.23
N ARG A 2 8.64 14.63 -26.44
CA ARG A 2 9.09 15.50 -25.36
C ARG A 2 8.84 14.76 -24.06
N PHE A 3 9.92 14.33 -23.42
CA PHE A 3 9.89 13.79 -22.07
C PHE A 3 9.55 14.95 -21.11
N ALA A 4 8.37 14.94 -20.53
CA ALA A 4 8.03 15.81 -19.43
C ALA A 4 8.74 15.28 -18.17
N VAL A 5 9.89 15.84 -17.86
CA VAL A 5 10.53 15.70 -16.56
C VAL A 5 9.71 16.56 -15.59
N PHE A 6 8.86 15.93 -14.81
CA PHE A 6 8.16 16.61 -13.73
C PHE A 6 9.18 17.03 -12.66
N ARG A 7 9.59 18.29 -12.70
CA ARG A 7 10.25 18.94 -11.58
C ARG A 7 9.18 19.18 -10.51
N ALA A 8 9.28 18.47 -9.39
CA ALA A 8 8.58 18.86 -8.18
C ALA A 8 9.03 20.27 -7.83
N ALA A 9 8.10 21.22 -7.81
CA ALA A 9 8.34 22.58 -7.36
C ALA A 9 8.57 22.53 -5.85
N ALA A 10 9.83 22.51 -5.43
CA ALA A 10 10.20 22.76 -4.05
C ALA A 10 9.96 24.26 -3.77
N ALA A 11 8.87 24.58 -3.12
CA ALA A 11 8.67 25.89 -2.53
C ALA A 11 9.65 26.05 -1.37
N LEU A 12 10.64 26.89 -1.56
CA LEU A 12 11.60 27.30 -0.54
C LEU A 12 10.87 28.19 0.47
N VAL A 13 10.43 27.64 1.59
CA VAL A 13 9.95 28.41 2.73
C VAL A 13 11.13 28.67 3.66
N THR A 14 11.60 29.93 3.66
CA THR A 14 12.59 30.41 4.60
C THR A 14 11.96 30.49 5.99
N ILE A 15 12.38 29.62 6.88
CA ILE A 15 11.94 29.63 8.29
C ILE A 15 12.87 30.48 9.10
N LEU A 16 12.37 31.63 9.56
CA LEU A 16 12.96 32.42 10.63
C LEU A 16 12.80 31.68 11.96
N THR A 17 13.88 31.30 12.60
CA THR A 17 13.93 30.70 13.93
C THR A 17 13.72 31.77 15.00
N PRO A 18 12.77 31.65 15.93
CA PRO A 18 12.80 32.36 17.18
C PRO A 18 13.56 31.57 18.25
N THR A 19 14.56 32.17 18.81
CA THR A 19 15.28 31.73 20.00
C THR A 19 14.36 31.77 21.21
N ILE A 20 14.17 30.64 21.88
CA ILE A 20 13.48 30.61 23.17
C ILE A 20 14.46 30.24 24.28
N VAL A 21 14.50 31.13 25.24
CA VAL A 21 15.27 31.07 26.50
C VAL A 21 14.66 29.99 27.41
N THR A 22 15.54 29.18 27.98
CA THR A 22 15.24 28.18 29.00
C THR A 22 14.91 28.79 30.36
N ALA A 23 13.87 28.34 31.03
CA ALA A 23 13.72 28.43 32.46
C ALA A 23 13.36 27.06 33.05
N ALA A 24 14.23 26.56 33.89
CA ALA A 24 14.02 25.32 34.66
C ALA A 24 13.25 25.62 35.96
N ASN A 25 12.38 24.75 36.38
CA ASN A 25 12.21 24.40 37.78
C ASN A 25 11.48 23.06 37.98
N PRO A 26 11.85 22.29 39.02
CA PRO A 26 11.40 20.93 39.23
C PRO A 26 10.26 20.85 40.24
N LEU A 27 9.32 19.94 40.05
CA LEU A 27 8.37 19.52 41.08
C LEU A 27 8.28 18.00 41.13
N HIS A 28 8.68 17.46 42.27
CA HIS A 28 8.48 16.09 42.71
C HIS A 28 6.97 15.76 42.80
N ALA A 29 6.58 14.62 42.28
CA ALA A 29 5.32 13.99 42.67
C ALA A 29 5.51 12.48 42.81
N HIS A 30 5.08 11.98 43.95
CA HIS A 30 5.16 10.61 44.43
C HIS A 30 4.41 9.61 43.55
N ILE A 31 5.05 8.49 43.32
CA ILE A 31 4.47 7.32 42.63
C ILE A 31 3.88 6.42 43.72
N HIS A 32 2.57 6.17 43.65
CA HIS A 32 1.94 5.03 44.33
C HIS A 32 1.88 3.86 43.34
N THR A 33 2.61 2.81 43.66
CA THR A 33 2.54 1.49 43.02
C THR A 33 1.31 0.76 43.53
N ASN A 34 0.46 0.29 42.64
CA ASN A 34 -0.44 -0.83 42.89
C ASN A 34 -0.20 -1.89 41.81
N GLU A 35 0.51 -2.93 42.22
CA GLU A 35 0.66 -4.18 41.50
C GLU A 35 -0.62 -5.00 41.64
N HIS A 36 -1.26 -5.32 40.50
CA HIS A 36 -2.04 -6.55 40.36
C HIS A 36 -1.64 -7.23 39.06
N ALA A 37 -0.75 -8.19 39.21
CA ALA A 37 -0.41 -9.16 38.21
C ALA A 37 -1.60 -10.11 37.97
N VAL A 38 -2.17 -10.10 36.77
CA VAL A 38 -3.10 -11.14 36.31
C VAL A 38 -2.32 -12.15 35.49
N SER A 39 -2.28 -13.38 35.98
CA SER A 39 -1.64 -14.54 35.37
C SER A 39 -2.36 -14.96 34.06
N PRO A 40 -1.63 -15.34 32.98
CA PRO A 40 -2.24 -15.79 31.74
C PRO A 40 -2.46 -17.31 31.77
N ARG A 41 -3.42 -17.80 32.51
CA ARG A 41 -3.75 -19.23 32.54
C ARG A 41 -5.23 -19.60 32.70
N ASP A 42 -6.18 -18.76 32.33
CA ASP A 42 -7.60 -19.17 32.32
C ASP A 42 -8.37 -18.50 31.16
N ALA A 43 -8.14 -18.97 29.96
CA ALA A 43 -9.03 -18.74 28.82
C ALA A 43 -8.90 -19.85 27.77
N VAL A 44 -9.15 -21.09 28.19
CA VAL A 44 -9.44 -22.18 27.25
C VAL A 44 -10.74 -22.80 27.73
N ALA A 45 -11.85 -22.40 27.12
CA ALA A 45 -13.02 -23.26 26.83
C ALA A 45 -14.12 -22.43 26.14
N ASN A 46 -14.60 -22.99 25.03
CA ASN A 46 -15.86 -22.74 24.34
C ASN A 46 -15.94 -21.58 23.36
N GLY A 47 -15.85 -21.95 22.08
CA GLY A 47 -16.25 -21.15 20.92
C GLY A 47 -15.73 -21.75 19.62
N GLN A 48 -16.34 -22.83 19.12
CA GLN A 48 -16.21 -23.22 17.72
C GLN A 48 -16.88 -22.15 16.86
N GLY A 49 -16.12 -21.13 16.52
CA GLY A 49 -16.48 -20.08 15.54
C GLY A 49 -15.34 -19.96 14.55
N ASN A 50 -15.64 -20.18 13.31
CA ASN A 50 -14.86 -19.99 12.08
C ASN A 50 -13.42 -19.42 12.27
N MET A 51 -12.45 -20.32 12.50
CA MET A 51 -11.03 -19.97 12.68
C MET A 51 -10.30 -19.65 11.34
N THR A 52 -10.97 -19.74 10.20
CA THR A 52 -10.34 -19.62 8.88
C THR A 52 -10.06 -18.16 8.46
N ASP A 53 -10.96 -17.22 8.75
CA ASP A 53 -10.81 -15.83 8.25
C ASP A 53 -9.81 -14.98 9.05
N THR A 54 -9.70 -15.23 10.36
CA THR A 54 -8.77 -14.46 11.21
C THR A 54 -7.31 -14.89 11.04
N ALA A 55 -7.07 -16.16 10.70
CA ALA A 55 -5.73 -16.69 10.50
C ALA A 55 -5.08 -16.19 9.19
N ILE A 56 -5.87 -16.09 8.10
CA ILE A 56 -5.39 -15.61 6.80
C ILE A 56 -4.95 -14.13 6.88
N VAL A 57 -5.72 -13.30 7.58
CA VAL A 57 -5.38 -11.87 7.78
C VAL A 57 -4.11 -11.69 8.61
N ARG A 58 -3.86 -12.55 9.58
CA ARG A 58 -2.64 -12.49 10.42
C ARG A 58 -1.38 -12.92 9.68
N SER A 59 -1.48 -13.81 8.69
CA SER A 59 -0.32 -14.30 7.93
C SER A 59 0.32 -13.25 7.00
N GLU A 60 -0.39 -12.19 6.67
CA GLU A 60 0.11 -11.13 5.79
C GLU A 60 0.92 -10.04 6.54
N ILE A 61 0.88 -9.99 7.86
CA ILE A 61 1.57 -8.97 8.68
C ILE A 61 2.90 -9.53 9.20
N PRO A 62 3.98 -8.74 9.10
CA PRO A 62 4.12 -7.42 8.48
C PRO A 62 4.07 -7.50 6.96
N ARG A 63 3.35 -6.57 6.32
CA ARG A 63 3.22 -6.55 4.85
C ARG A 63 4.51 -6.09 4.19
N LEU A 64 4.84 -6.71 3.07
CA LEU A 64 5.80 -6.18 2.10
C LEU A 64 5.03 -5.80 0.84
N ILE A 65 5.01 -4.52 0.53
CA ILE A 65 4.23 -3.92 -0.55
C ILE A 65 5.19 -3.30 -1.57
N ILE A 66 4.91 -3.51 -2.85
CA ILE A 66 5.63 -2.85 -3.94
C ILE A 66 4.64 -2.12 -4.83
N TYR A 67 4.94 -0.86 -5.13
CA TYR A 67 4.29 -0.07 -6.16
C TYR A 67 4.97 -0.29 -7.50
N TYR A 68 4.18 -0.59 -8.52
CA TYR A 68 4.67 -0.85 -9.88
C TYR A 68 4.06 0.18 -10.84
N GLN A 69 4.79 1.29 -11.06
CA GLN A 69 4.38 2.38 -11.92
C GLN A 69 5.12 2.37 -13.26
N THR A 70 6.45 2.39 -13.23
CA THR A 70 7.27 2.33 -14.44
C THR A 70 7.24 0.92 -14.99
N THR A 71 6.50 0.74 -16.08
CA THR A 71 6.21 -0.59 -16.65
C THR A 71 7.18 -1.02 -17.76
N HIS A 72 7.97 -0.10 -18.29
CA HIS A 72 8.93 -0.33 -19.39
C HIS A 72 10.23 0.42 -19.11
N ASP A 73 11.32 -0.20 -19.52
CA ASP A 73 12.63 0.44 -19.52
C ASP A 73 12.74 1.51 -20.63
N ARG A 74 13.88 2.17 -20.71
CA ARG A 74 14.14 3.23 -21.71
C ARG A 74 14.16 2.73 -23.15
N SER A 75 14.35 1.42 -23.37
CA SER A 75 14.28 0.79 -24.69
C SER A 75 12.86 0.41 -25.11
N GLY A 76 11.89 0.56 -24.20
CA GLY A 76 10.50 0.17 -24.40
C GLY A 76 10.23 -1.31 -24.08
N LYS A 77 11.19 -2.03 -23.47
CA LYS A 77 11.01 -3.41 -23.04
C LYS A 77 10.25 -3.45 -21.71
N PRO A 78 9.24 -4.33 -21.57
CA PRO A 78 8.56 -4.50 -20.29
C PRO A 78 9.52 -4.89 -19.16
N ILE A 79 9.37 -4.26 -18.00
CA ILE A 79 10.08 -4.61 -16.78
C ILE A 79 9.32 -5.76 -16.12
N SER A 80 9.97 -6.92 -15.95
CA SER A 80 9.32 -8.10 -15.40
C SER A 80 9.15 -8.02 -13.89
N MET A 81 7.96 -8.41 -13.41
CA MET A 81 7.65 -8.57 -11.98
C MET A 81 7.90 -10.01 -11.48
N LEU A 82 8.13 -10.97 -12.39
CA LEU A 82 8.32 -12.38 -12.03
C LEU A 82 9.46 -12.61 -11.03
N PRO A 83 10.60 -11.87 -11.08
CA PRO A 83 11.64 -12.02 -10.08
C PRO A 83 11.16 -11.88 -8.63
N LEU A 84 10.10 -11.09 -8.40
CA LEU A 84 9.53 -10.93 -7.06
C LEU A 84 8.98 -12.22 -6.44
N ILE A 85 8.72 -13.26 -7.26
CA ILE A 85 8.22 -14.56 -6.80
C ILE A 85 9.12 -15.72 -7.20
N THR A 86 10.10 -15.52 -8.08
CA THR A 86 11.02 -16.56 -8.55
C THR A 86 12.42 -16.44 -7.94
N GLU A 87 12.76 -15.29 -7.38
CA GLU A 87 14.01 -15.10 -6.63
C GLU A 87 13.79 -15.44 -5.15
N LYS A 88 14.83 -16.04 -4.54
CA LYS A 88 14.79 -16.47 -3.13
C LYS A 88 14.76 -15.28 -2.16
N ASN A 89 14.31 -15.54 -0.95
CA ASN A 89 14.33 -14.59 0.17
C ASN A 89 13.43 -13.35 -0.03
N ILE A 90 12.33 -13.50 -0.77
CA ILE A 90 11.33 -12.45 -0.95
C ILE A 90 9.99 -12.92 -0.37
N ALA A 91 9.46 -12.14 0.58
CA ALA A 91 8.16 -12.35 1.20
C ALA A 91 7.15 -11.28 0.74
N LEU A 92 7.04 -11.07 -0.56
CA LEU A 92 6.10 -10.10 -1.11
C LEU A 92 4.65 -10.51 -0.78
N THR A 93 3.89 -9.60 -0.20
CA THR A 93 2.48 -9.80 0.14
C THR A 93 1.53 -9.10 -0.81
N HIS A 94 1.88 -7.88 -1.25
CA HIS A 94 1.04 -7.06 -2.12
C HIS A 94 1.86 -6.43 -3.24
N LEU A 95 1.30 -6.43 -4.44
CA LEU A 95 1.77 -5.63 -5.56
C LEU A 95 0.66 -4.65 -5.95
N ILE A 96 1.00 -3.37 -6.03
CA ILE A 96 0.08 -2.29 -6.39
C ILE A 96 0.45 -1.77 -7.76
N VAL A 97 -0.40 -2.05 -8.76
CA VAL A 97 -0.25 -1.52 -10.12
C VAL A 97 -0.73 -0.07 -10.15
N CYS A 98 0.12 0.83 -10.57
CA CYS A 98 -0.16 2.27 -10.56
C CYS A 98 0.38 3.01 -11.81
N SER A 99 -0.16 4.15 -12.09
CA SER A 99 -1.28 4.79 -11.42
C SER A 99 -2.48 4.86 -12.37
N LEU A 100 -3.63 4.47 -11.86
CA LEU A 100 -4.88 4.69 -12.58
C LEU A 100 -5.30 6.16 -12.43
N HIS A 101 -5.76 6.78 -13.50
CA HIS A 101 -6.23 8.17 -13.51
C HIS A 101 -7.60 8.27 -14.13
N ILE A 102 -8.51 8.98 -13.46
CA ILE A 102 -9.78 9.39 -14.04
C ILE A 102 -9.58 10.75 -14.73
N ASN A 103 -9.88 10.81 -16.01
CA ASN A 103 -9.70 12.00 -16.83
C ASN A 103 -11.04 12.66 -17.12
N LYS A 104 -11.18 13.97 -16.81
CA LYS A 104 -12.38 14.73 -17.13
C LYS A 104 -12.67 14.67 -18.63
N GLY A 105 -13.86 14.22 -18.98
CA GLY A 105 -14.29 14.08 -20.38
C GLY A 105 -13.66 12.91 -21.14
N GLY A 106 -12.74 12.18 -20.52
CA GLY A 106 -11.98 11.07 -21.13
C GLY A 106 -12.22 9.71 -20.48
N ASP A 107 -11.40 8.76 -20.90
CA ASP A 107 -11.36 7.41 -20.34
C ASP A 107 -10.35 7.30 -19.19
N ILE A 108 -10.54 6.29 -18.35
CA ILE A 108 -9.54 5.90 -17.36
C ILE A 108 -8.23 5.50 -18.05
N THR A 109 -7.11 5.95 -17.52
CA THR A 109 -5.79 5.56 -18.00
C THR A 109 -4.99 4.86 -16.89
N LEU A 110 -4.05 4.01 -17.29
CA LEU A 110 -2.94 3.55 -16.47
C LEU A 110 -1.71 4.31 -16.99
N ASN A 111 -1.19 5.24 -16.18
CA ASN A 111 -0.28 6.28 -16.66
C ASN A 111 -0.87 6.99 -17.90
N ASP A 112 -0.24 6.86 -19.08
CA ASP A 112 -0.58 7.61 -20.30
C ASP A 112 -1.56 6.90 -21.23
N HIS A 113 -1.89 5.62 -20.99
CA HIS A 113 -2.72 4.82 -21.90
C HIS A 113 -3.88 4.14 -21.18
N ARG A 114 -4.91 3.75 -21.93
CA ARG A 114 -5.98 2.90 -21.37
C ARG A 114 -5.38 1.63 -20.76
N PRO A 115 -5.89 1.10 -19.64
CA PRO A 115 -5.39 -0.15 -19.05
C PRO A 115 -5.41 -1.34 -20.03
N THR A 116 -6.26 -1.27 -21.07
CA THR A 116 -6.38 -2.29 -22.12
C THR A 116 -5.34 -2.13 -23.23
N HIS A 117 -4.50 -1.10 -23.21
CA HIS A 117 -3.50 -0.88 -24.25
C HIS A 117 -2.54 -2.07 -24.36
N PRO A 118 -2.18 -2.54 -25.57
CA PRO A 118 -1.33 -3.72 -25.78
C PRO A 118 0.01 -3.69 -25.05
N ARG A 119 0.57 -2.49 -24.80
CA ARG A 119 1.82 -2.34 -24.03
C ARG A 119 1.74 -2.96 -22.64
N TYR A 120 0.57 -3.00 -22.02
CA TYR A 120 0.37 -3.57 -20.68
C TYR A 120 0.09 -5.08 -20.69
N GLY A 121 0.20 -5.74 -21.86
CA GLY A 121 -0.05 -7.18 -21.97
C GLY A 121 0.81 -8.00 -21.02
N THR A 122 2.13 -7.78 -21.00
CA THR A 122 3.06 -8.46 -20.10
C THR A 122 2.73 -8.18 -18.62
N LEU A 123 2.46 -6.91 -18.28
CA LEU A 123 2.07 -6.51 -16.92
C LEU A 123 0.90 -7.36 -16.41
N TRP A 124 -0.21 -7.41 -17.17
CA TRP A 124 -1.40 -8.11 -16.71
C TRP A 124 -1.25 -9.64 -16.68
N GLN A 125 -0.44 -10.20 -17.59
CA GLN A 125 -0.11 -11.63 -17.57
C GLN A 125 0.72 -12.00 -16.34
N GLU A 126 1.78 -11.25 -16.06
CA GLU A 126 2.64 -11.49 -14.90
C GLU A 126 1.91 -11.21 -13.59
N ALA A 127 1.04 -10.19 -13.53
CA ALA A 127 0.19 -9.94 -12.36
C ALA A 127 -0.67 -11.15 -12.01
N GLN A 128 -1.20 -11.89 -13.00
CA GLN A 128 -1.93 -13.12 -12.74
C GLN A 128 -1.02 -14.23 -12.19
N VAL A 129 0.21 -14.35 -12.69
CA VAL A 129 1.18 -15.32 -12.16
C VAL A 129 1.52 -14.99 -10.70
N LEU A 130 1.77 -13.72 -10.37
CA LEU A 130 1.99 -13.27 -9.00
C LEU A 130 0.78 -13.59 -8.10
N ARG A 131 -0.43 -13.36 -8.61
CA ARG A 131 -1.67 -13.69 -7.89
C ARG A 131 -1.77 -15.18 -7.59
N TYR A 132 -1.45 -16.06 -8.56
CA TYR A 132 -1.40 -17.51 -8.33
C TYR A 132 -0.33 -17.91 -7.32
N ALA A 133 0.76 -17.14 -7.24
CA ALA A 133 1.78 -17.29 -6.20
C ALA A 133 1.33 -16.77 -4.82
N GLY A 134 0.10 -16.28 -4.69
CA GLY A 134 -0.48 -15.80 -3.43
C GLY A 134 -0.25 -14.31 -3.14
N VAL A 135 0.38 -13.55 -4.06
CA VAL A 135 0.54 -12.10 -3.92
C VAL A 135 -0.82 -11.43 -4.17
N LYS A 136 -1.21 -10.49 -3.31
CA LYS A 136 -2.40 -9.67 -3.52
C LYS A 136 -2.13 -8.63 -4.60
N ILE A 137 -2.87 -8.69 -5.71
CA ILE A 137 -2.75 -7.74 -6.81
C ILE A 137 -3.80 -6.66 -6.63
N MET A 138 -3.34 -5.42 -6.45
CA MET A 138 -4.18 -4.25 -6.26
C MET A 138 -3.93 -3.22 -7.36
N GLY A 139 -4.85 -2.29 -7.55
CA GLY A 139 -4.62 -1.08 -8.30
C GLY A 139 -4.41 0.11 -7.36
N MET A 140 -3.77 1.17 -7.84
CA MET A 140 -3.76 2.47 -7.17
C MET A 140 -4.43 3.49 -8.07
N ILE A 141 -5.29 4.34 -7.50
CA ILE A 141 -5.90 5.47 -8.19
C ILE A 141 -5.42 6.78 -7.59
N GLY A 142 -5.01 7.72 -8.44
CA GLY A 142 -4.54 9.04 -8.03
C GLY A 142 -3.04 9.21 -8.10
N GLY A 143 -2.43 9.65 -7.00
CA GLY A 143 -1.06 10.13 -6.93
C GLY A 143 -0.96 11.62 -7.27
N ALA A 144 0.27 12.11 -7.56
CA ALA A 144 0.55 13.53 -7.79
C ALA A 144 -0.16 14.15 -9.02
N ALA A 145 -0.64 13.34 -9.97
CA ALA A 145 -1.39 13.83 -11.12
C ALA A 145 -2.82 14.16 -10.72
N VAL A 146 -3.16 15.45 -10.78
CA VAL A 146 -4.49 15.95 -10.41
C VAL A 146 -5.57 15.56 -11.43
N GLY A 147 -6.83 15.50 -10.99
CA GLY A 147 -8.00 15.29 -11.83
C GLY A 147 -8.91 14.17 -11.38
N SER A 148 -8.36 13.08 -10.84
CA SER A 148 -9.15 11.90 -10.43
C SER A 148 -10.19 12.21 -9.35
N PHE A 149 -9.87 13.11 -8.42
CA PHE A 149 -10.70 13.44 -7.25
C PHE A 149 -11.28 14.86 -7.30
N SER A 150 -11.55 15.38 -8.50
CA SER A 150 -12.13 16.69 -8.66
C SER A 150 -13.66 16.67 -8.54
N LYS A 151 -14.26 17.87 -8.38
CA LYS A 151 -15.73 18.06 -8.39
C LYS A 151 -16.39 17.66 -9.72
N GLU A 152 -15.59 17.46 -10.74
CA GLU A 152 -16.02 17.10 -12.08
C GLU A 152 -15.81 15.60 -12.38
N THR A 153 -15.26 14.86 -11.41
CA THR A 153 -14.96 13.42 -11.51
C THR A 153 -15.43 12.66 -10.26
N LEU A 154 -14.55 11.99 -9.51
CA LEU A 154 -14.94 11.15 -8.37
C LEU A 154 -15.39 11.92 -7.12
N ASP A 155 -15.13 13.22 -7.01
CA ASP A 155 -15.65 14.06 -5.92
C ASP A 155 -16.92 14.85 -6.33
N SER A 156 -17.52 14.54 -7.48
CA SER A 156 -18.73 15.22 -7.93
C SER A 156 -19.89 14.95 -6.97
N ALA A 157 -20.64 16.00 -6.62
CA ALA A 157 -21.89 15.86 -5.88
C ALA A 157 -23.04 15.33 -6.76
N ASP A 158 -22.91 15.45 -8.09
CA ASP A 158 -23.83 14.87 -9.05
C ASP A 158 -23.58 13.35 -9.16
N GLU A 159 -24.60 12.57 -8.78
CA GLU A 159 -24.51 11.10 -8.79
C GLU A 159 -24.34 10.54 -10.21
N THR A 160 -24.84 11.21 -11.23
CA THR A 160 -24.68 10.80 -12.64
C THR A 160 -23.21 10.92 -13.05
N VAL A 161 -22.59 12.06 -12.70
CA VAL A 161 -21.16 12.30 -12.96
C VAL A 161 -20.29 11.32 -12.19
N PHE A 162 -20.54 11.16 -10.89
CA PHE A 162 -19.82 10.19 -10.06
C PHE A 162 -19.94 8.78 -10.63
N THR A 163 -21.15 8.32 -10.93
CA THR A 163 -21.40 6.95 -11.42
C THR A 163 -20.70 6.70 -12.77
N ARG A 164 -20.66 7.70 -13.64
CA ARG A 164 -19.93 7.60 -14.92
C ARG A 164 -18.45 7.30 -14.71
N TYR A 165 -17.78 8.06 -13.86
CA TYR A 165 -16.33 7.91 -13.64
C TYR A 165 -16.00 6.73 -12.76
N TYR A 166 -16.77 6.50 -11.71
CA TYR A 166 -16.64 5.30 -10.88
C TYR A 166 -16.87 4.02 -11.70
N GLY A 167 -17.78 4.03 -12.66
CA GLY A 167 -18.05 2.92 -13.55
C GLY A 167 -16.79 2.47 -14.33
N GLN A 168 -15.97 3.40 -14.80
CA GLN A 168 -14.71 3.09 -15.47
C GLN A 168 -13.71 2.39 -14.53
N LEU A 169 -13.62 2.87 -13.29
CA LEU A 169 -12.78 2.26 -12.25
C LEU A 169 -13.29 0.86 -11.90
N HIS A 170 -14.59 0.71 -11.69
CA HIS A 170 -15.24 -0.57 -11.40
C HIS A 170 -14.99 -1.62 -12.50
N GLU A 171 -15.15 -1.25 -13.78
CA GLU A 171 -14.87 -2.15 -14.89
C GLU A 171 -13.39 -2.52 -14.98
N THR A 172 -12.48 -1.60 -14.68
CA THR A 172 -11.04 -1.88 -14.64
C THR A 172 -10.70 -2.89 -13.54
N ILE A 173 -11.23 -2.70 -12.33
CA ILE A 173 -11.04 -3.63 -11.20
C ILE A 173 -11.55 -5.03 -11.57
N LYS A 174 -12.74 -5.13 -12.15
CA LYS A 174 -13.33 -6.41 -12.56
C LYS A 174 -12.54 -7.09 -13.67
N ARG A 175 -12.18 -6.34 -14.72
CA ARG A 175 -11.45 -6.86 -15.88
C ARG A 175 -10.15 -7.53 -15.49
N TYR A 176 -9.39 -6.91 -14.61
CA TYR A 176 -8.07 -7.42 -14.20
C TYR A 176 -8.11 -8.20 -12.90
N SER A 177 -9.32 -8.45 -12.37
CA SER A 177 -9.53 -9.19 -11.11
C SER A 177 -8.67 -8.65 -9.97
N LEU A 178 -8.61 -7.32 -9.85
CA LEU A 178 -7.86 -6.68 -8.76
C LEU A 178 -8.51 -7.03 -7.42
N GLN A 179 -7.67 -7.39 -6.45
CA GLN A 179 -8.12 -7.82 -5.12
C GLN A 179 -8.25 -6.66 -4.14
N GLY A 180 -7.89 -5.46 -4.58
CA GLY A 180 -8.00 -4.24 -3.80
C GLY A 180 -7.72 -2.99 -4.61
N LEU A 181 -7.94 -1.86 -3.95
CA LEU A 181 -7.65 -0.54 -4.48
C LEU A 181 -6.97 0.30 -3.40
N ASP A 182 -5.82 0.85 -3.73
CA ASP A 182 -5.15 1.90 -2.97
C ASP A 182 -5.64 3.26 -3.48
N VAL A 183 -6.18 4.08 -2.59
CA VAL A 183 -6.74 5.39 -2.94
C VAL A 183 -5.75 6.46 -2.49
N ASP A 184 -4.95 6.95 -3.43
CA ASP A 184 -3.89 7.91 -3.21
C ASP A 184 -4.34 9.32 -3.58
N VAL A 185 -4.89 10.03 -2.58
CA VAL A 185 -5.48 11.35 -2.76
C VAL A 185 -4.47 12.43 -2.46
N GLU A 186 -3.78 12.93 -3.49
CA GLU A 186 -2.80 14.01 -3.40
C GLU A 186 -3.34 15.36 -3.93
N GLN A 187 -4.66 15.54 -3.90
CA GLN A 187 -5.37 16.76 -4.29
C GLN A 187 -6.58 16.95 -3.37
N PRO A 188 -7.09 18.18 -3.20
CA PRO A 188 -8.27 18.40 -2.37
C PRO A 188 -9.46 17.57 -2.83
N MET A 189 -9.99 16.75 -1.93
CA MET A 189 -11.22 15.97 -2.07
C MET A 189 -12.10 16.21 -0.85
N SER A 190 -13.43 16.21 -1.02
CA SER A 190 -14.34 16.42 0.10
C SER A 190 -14.43 15.20 1.02
N GLN A 191 -14.76 15.45 2.30
CA GLN A 191 -15.01 14.40 3.29
C GLN A 191 -16.10 13.44 2.83
N SER A 192 -17.21 13.97 2.29
CA SER A 192 -18.31 13.16 1.76
C SER A 192 -17.92 12.37 0.51
N GLY A 193 -17.02 12.91 -0.31
CA GLY A 193 -16.52 12.25 -1.53
C GLY A 193 -15.72 11.00 -1.21
N ILE A 194 -14.75 11.09 -0.30
CA ILE A 194 -13.96 9.92 0.10
C ILE A 194 -14.80 8.86 0.80
N GLU A 195 -15.73 9.27 1.68
CA GLU A 195 -16.65 8.34 2.33
C GLU A 195 -17.51 7.60 1.31
N ARG A 196 -18.09 8.33 0.35
CA ARG A 196 -18.90 7.74 -0.74
C ARG A 196 -18.08 6.75 -1.57
N LEU A 197 -16.85 7.09 -1.95
CA LEU A 197 -15.99 6.21 -2.74
C LEU A 197 -15.71 4.90 -2.00
N ILE A 198 -15.35 4.98 -0.71
CA ILE A 198 -15.08 3.80 0.13
C ILE A 198 -16.36 2.94 0.25
N PHE A 199 -17.52 3.55 0.45
CA PHE A 199 -18.78 2.82 0.52
C PHE A 199 -19.12 2.12 -0.77
N ARG A 200 -18.95 2.81 -1.90
CA ARG A 200 -19.27 2.27 -3.20
C ARG A 200 -18.36 1.06 -3.52
N LEU A 201 -17.06 1.19 -3.26
CA LEU A 201 -16.11 0.07 -3.41
C LEU A 201 -16.51 -1.13 -2.53
N ARG A 202 -16.83 -0.89 -1.27
CA ARG A 202 -17.23 -1.96 -0.34
C ARG A 202 -18.53 -2.63 -0.74
N LYS A 203 -19.48 -1.86 -1.22
CA LYS A 203 -20.77 -2.37 -1.71
C LYS A 203 -20.61 -3.27 -2.94
N ASP A 204 -19.79 -2.84 -3.89
CA ASP A 204 -19.72 -3.47 -5.21
C ASP A 204 -18.76 -4.69 -5.23
N PHE A 205 -17.73 -4.69 -4.37
CA PHE A 205 -16.70 -5.74 -4.34
C PHE A 205 -16.71 -6.62 -3.09
N GLY A 206 -17.59 -6.35 -2.13
CA GLY A 206 -17.77 -7.19 -0.94
C GLY A 206 -16.72 -7.00 0.16
N PRO A 207 -16.81 -7.78 1.26
CA PRO A 207 -15.99 -7.60 2.46
C PRO A 207 -14.50 -7.91 2.25
N ASP A 208 -14.16 -8.83 1.36
CA ASP A 208 -12.79 -9.30 1.14
C ASP A 208 -11.96 -8.37 0.24
N PHE A 209 -12.60 -7.39 -0.40
CA PHE A 209 -11.91 -6.41 -1.23
C PHE A 209 -11.06 -5.48 -0.39
N ILE A 210 -9.76 -5.41 -0.65
CA ILE A 210 -8.80 -4.62 0.13
C ILE A 210 -8.90 -3.16 -0.27
N ILE A 211 -9.38 -2.30 0.64
CA ILE A 211 -9.41 -0.84 0.44
C ILE A 211 -8.33 -0.23 1.30
N THR A 212 -7.39 0.48 0.69
CA THR A 212 -6.33 1.20 1.38
C THR A 212 -6.32 2.68 1.01
N LEU A 213 -5.73 3.48 1.86
CA LEU A 213 -5.45 4.89 1.60
C LEU A 213 -3.96 5.13 1.71
N ALA A 214 -3.42 6.05 0.89
CA ALA A 214 -2.00 6.40 0.88
C ALA A 214 -1.74 7.84 1.39
N PRO A 215 -2.08 8.15 2.67
CA PRO A 215 -1.83 9.49 3.21
C PRO A 215 -0.34 9.82 3.26
N VAL A 216 0.01 11.08 3.10
CA VAL A 216 1.30 11.54 3.63
C VAL A 216 1.32 11.32 5.14
N ALA A 217 2.44 10.86 5.70
CA ALA A 217 2.50 10.42 7.09
C ALA A 217 2.08 11.52 8.09
N SER A 218 2.43 12.77 7.82
CA SER A 218 2.03 13.94 8.60
C SER A 218 0.51 14.11 8.71
N ALA A 219 -0.27 13.73 7.68
CA ALA A 219 -1.73 13.87 7.69
C ALA A 219 -2.43 13.02 8.76
N LEU A 220 -1.78 11.98 9.27
CA LEU A 220 -2.28 11.15 10.37
C LEU A 220 -1.92 11.68 11.76
N THR A 221 -1.14 12.74 11.87
CA THR A 221 -0.84 13.41 13.14
C THR A 221 -1.82 14.55 13.41
N ILE A 222 -2.08 14.86 14.70
CA ILE A 222 -2.94 16.00 15.06
C ILE A 222 -2.34 17.30 14.54
N GLN A 223 -1.03 17.48 14.66
CA GLN A 223 -0.35 18.68 14.22
C GLN A 223 -0.36 18.84 12.70
N GLY A 224 -0.06 17.76 11.97
CA GLY A 224 -0.05 17.80 10.51
C GLY A 224 -1.43 18.07 9.91
N ALA A 225 -2.48 17.46 10.49
CA ALA A 225 -3.85 17.74 10.09
C ALA A 225 -4.25 19.23 10.29
N ARG A 226 -3.78 19.87 11.39
CA ARG A 226 -4.07 21.28 11.68
C ARG A 226 -3.27 22.25 10.83
N ASN A 227 -2.02 21.93 10.48
CA ASN A 227 -1.10 22.83 9.80
C ASN A 227 -1.16 22.72 8.27
N GLY A 228 -2.10 21.98 7.71
CA GLY A 228 -2.23 21.82 6.26
C GLY A 228 -1.19 20.89 5.62
N TRP A 229 -0.48 20.08 6.42
CA TRP A 229 0.44 19.05 5.93
C TRP A 229 -0.33 17.78 5.56
N ASN A 230 -1.40 17.99 4.82
CA ASN A 230 -2.33 16.98 4.33
C ASN A 230 -2.69 17.35 2.88
N LEU A 231 -2.28 16.53 1.93
CA LEU A 231 -2.54 16.76 0.51
C LEU A 231 -3.98 16.45 0.11
N SER A 232 -4.67 15.58 0.88
CA SER A 232 -5.94 14.97 0.48
C SER A 232 -7.16 15.90 0.62
N GLY A 233 -7.05 16.98 1.41
CA GLY A 233 -8.13 17.93 1.64
C GLY A 233 -9.21 17.48 2.63
N PHE A 234 -9.42 16.18 2.85
CA PHE A 234 -10.29 15.65 3.90
C PHE A 234 -9.50 15.30 5.16
N ASP A 235 -10.21 15.17 6.29
CA ASP A 235 -9.64 14.85 7.58
C ASP A 235 -9.69 13.33 7.83
N TYR A 236 -8.53 12.68 7.93
CA TYR A 236 -8.42 11.23 8.17
C TYR A 236 -8.98 10.83 9.54
N ARG A 237 -8.86 11.68 10.57
CA ARG A 237 -9.42 11.38 11.89
C ARG A 237 -10.95 11.43 11.86
N LYS A 238 -11.53 12.40 11.15
CA LYS A 238 -12.98 12.43 10.91
C LYS A 238 -13.44 11.21 10.13
N LEU A 239 -12.67 10.79 9.12
CA LEU A 239 -12.97 9.56 8.37
C LEU A 239 -12.97 8.33 9.26
N MET A 240 -11.97 8.17 10.15
CA MET A 240 -11.87 7.05 11.10
C MET A 240 -13.05 7.01 12.08
N LEU A 241 -13.53 8.17 12.52
CA LEU A 241 -14.64 8.33 13.46
C LEU A 241 -16.00 8.47 12.77
N ALA A 242 -16.07 8.49 11.45
CA ALA A 242 -17.30 8.71 10.71
C ALA A 242 -18.41 7.76 11.16
N GLN A 243 -19.60 8.32 11.45
CA GLN A 243 -20.78 7.52 11.81
C GLN A 243 -21.17 6.55 10.71
N SER A 244 -20.89 6.91 9.47
CA SER A 244 -21.01 6.05 8.30
C SER A 244 -20.23 4.75 8.43
N GLY A 245 -19.18 4.70 9.27
CA GLY A 245 -18.27 3.56 9.40
C GLY A 245 -17.30 3.39 8.21
N ALA A 246 -17.12 4.42 7.38
CA ALA A 246 -16.23 4.36 6.22
C ALA A 246 -14.79 4.03 6.63
N GLY A 247 -14.27 4.66 7.69
CA GLY A 247 -12.92 4.39 8.18
C GLY A 247 -12.68 2.96 8.66
N LYS A 248 -13.73 2.28 9.13
CA LYS A 248 -13.65 0.86 9.53
C LYS A 248 -13.49 -0.09 8.34
N LYS A 249 -13.83 0.37 7.12
CA LYS A 249 -13.73 -0.39 5.88
C LYS A 249 -12.33 -0.30 5.25
N VAL A 250 -11.49 0.62 5.74
CA VAL A 250 -10.08 0.73 5.34
C VAL A 250 -9.27 -0.37 6.02
N ALA A 251 -8.62 -1.20 5.20
CA ALA A 251 -7.82 -2.32 5.68
C ALA A 251 -6.53 -1.84 6.36
N PHE A 252 -5.80 -0.95 5.71
CA PHE A 252 -4.59 -0.32 6.24
C PHE A 252 -4.28 0.99 5.50
N TYR A 253 -3.30 1.75 6.02
CA TYR A 253 -2.84 3.01 5.47
C TYR A 253 -1.41 2.84 4.97
N SER A 254 -1.16 3.02 3.67
CA SER A 254 0.16 3.05 3.03
C SER A 254 0.74 4.46 3.19
N CYS A 255 1.26 4.78 4.36
CA CYS A 255 1.66 6.15 4.70
C CYS A 255 2.96 6.55 4.02
N GLN A 256 3.00 7.71 3.38
CA GLN A 256 4.18 8.25 2.69
C GLN A 256 5.12 8.92 3.71
N PHE A 257 6.21 8.22 4.11
CA PHE A 257 7.24 8.72 5.03
C PHE A 257 8.42 9.33 4.27
N TYR A 258 8.15 10.18 3.29
CA TYR A 258 9.15 10.82 2.44
C TYR A 258 8.68 12.21 1.97
N SER A 259 9.46 12.87 1.13
CA SER A 259 9.16 14.19 0.53
C SER A 259 8.87 15.31 1.54
N GLY A 260 9.46 15.23 2.76
CA GLY A 260 9.25 16.21 3.83
C GLY A 260 7.99 15.96 4.67
N PHE A 261 7.18 14.97 4.34
CA PHE A 261 5.96 14.63 5.09
C PHE A 261 6.18 13.54 6.15
N GLY A 262 7.37 12.96 6.19
CA GLY A 262 7.76 11.95 7.13
C GLY A 262 9.20 11.48 6.94
N ASP A 263 9.69 10.70 7.93
CA ASP A 263 11.00 10.09 7.92
C ASP A 263 10.89 8.62 8.35
N ALA A 264 11.09 7.70 7.41
CA ALA A 264 11.09 6.26 7.68
C ALA A 264 12.33 5.79 8.45
N GLY A 265 13.42 6.58 8.47
CA GLY A 265 14.66 6.28 9.20
C GLY A 265 14.56 6.54 10.71
N SER A 266 13.47 7.17 11.16
CA SER A 266 13.19 7.44 12.57
C SER A 266 11.85 6.86 12.99
N PRO A 267 11.73 6.19 14.15
CA PRO A 267 10.46 5.67 14.65
C PRO A 267 9.53 6.77 15.21
N ASN A 268 10.02 7.98 15.41
CA ASN A 268 9.34 9.03 16.17
C ASN A 268 7.98 9.42 15.60
N GLN A 269 7.90 9.62 14.28
CA GLN A 269 6.64 10.02 13.66
C GLN A 269 5.62 8.87 13.67
N PHE A 270 6.06 7.63 13.53
CA PHE A 270 5.19 6.46 13.70
C PHE A 270 4.61 6.42 15.13
N HIS A 271 5.46 6.60 16.14
CA HIS A 271 5.01 6.70 17.54
C HIS A 271 4.00 7.82 17.73
N GLN A 272 4.24 9.00 17.12
CA GLN A 272 3.31 10.12 17.16
C GLN A 272 1.96 9.77 16.51
N ILE A 273 1.97 9.17 15.34
CA ILE A 273 0.75 8.73 14.65
C ILE A 273 -0.06 7.79 15.56
N ILE A 274 0.57 6.78 16.16
CA ILE A 274 -0.13 5.85 17.04
C ILE A 274 -0.63 6.55 18.31
N SER A 275 0.18 7.42 18.90
CA SER A 275 -0.19 8.19 20.10
C SER A 275 -1.37 9.12 19.83
N ASP A 276 -1.34 9.87 18.74
CA ASP A 276 -2.36 10.84 18.36
C ASP A 276 -3.72 10.19 18.04
N ASN A 277 -3.73 8.90 17.72
CA ASN A 277 -4.92 8.16 17.31
C ASN A 277 -5.34 7.04 18.27
N ARG A 278 -4.87 7.07 19.53
CA ARG A 278 -5.21 6.05 20.54
C ARG A 278 -6.71 5.90 20.80
N ASP A 279 -7.45 7.00 20.66
CA ASP A 279 -8.89 7.08 20.89
C ASP A 279 -9.75 6.65 19.68
N MET A 280 -9.12 6.28 18.56
CA MET A 280 -9.82 5.93 17.32
C MET A 280 -10.50 4.55 17.31
N ARG A 281 -10.75 3.95 18.48
CA ARG A 281 -11.50 2.69 18.67
C ARG A 281 -11.05 1.55 17.75
N GLY A 282 -9.72 1.42 17.53
CA GLY A 282 -9.12 0.41 16.68
C GLY A 282 -9.19 0.71 15.18
N ALA A 283 -9.68 1.88 14.76
CA ALA A 283 -9.64 2.29 13.36
C ALA A 283 -8.21 2.49 12.87
N LEU A 284 -7.29 2.90 13.75
CA LEU A 284 -5.86 2.97 13.49
C LEU A 284 -5.10 2.23 14.60
N THR A 285 -4.33 1.22 14.21
CA THR A 285 -3.47 0.43 15.09
C THR A 285 -2.07 0.34 14.46
N PRO A 286 -1.02 -0.04 15.21
CA PRO A 286 0.30 -0.23 14.63
C PRO A 286 0.31 -1.18 13.41
N THR A 287 -0.54 -2.20 13.40
CA THR A 287 -0.67 -3.16 12.30
C THR A 287 -1.43 -2.62 11.08
N LYS A 288 -2.05 -1.45 11.19
CA LYS A 288 -2.71 -0.75 10.08
C LYS A 288 -1.85 0.35 9.46
N VAL A 289 -0.70 0.67 10.03
CA VAL A 289 0.23 1.66 9.47
C VAL A 289 1.35 0.94 8.75
N VAL A 290 1.39 1.08 7.43
CA VAL A 290 2.49 0.63 6.57
C VAL A 290 3.41 1.81 6.30
N ILE A 291 4.71 1.62 6.50
CA ILE A 291 5.72 2.65 6.25
C ILE A 291 6.07 2.63 4.77
N GLY A 292 5.50 3.59 4.02
CA GLY A 292 5.84 3.85 2.63
C GLY A 292 7.15 4.62 2.56
N GLN A 293 8.09 4.13 1.75
CA GLN A 293 9.38 4.79 1.52
C GLN A 293 9.79 4.72 0.06
N LEU A 294 10.75 5.56 -0.32
CA LEU A 294 11.38 5.51 -1.63
C LEU A 294 12.30 4.29 -1.73
N THR A 295 12.22 3.54 -2.82
CA THR A 295 13.12 2.41 -3.09
C THR A 295 14.49 2.86 -3.62
N SER A 296 14.56 4.10 -4.13
CA SER A 296 15.75 4.71 -4.70
C SER A 296 15.79 6.21 -4.41
N PRO A 297 16.97 6.82 -4.21
CA PRO A 297 17.08 8.28 -4.08
C PRO A 297 16.68 9.04 -5.35
N LYS A 298 16.55 8.35 -6.48
CA LYS A 298 16.07 8.94 -7.75
C LYS A 298 14.55 9.16 -7.76
N ASN A 299 13.80 8.56 -6.83
CA ASN A 299 12.34 8.60 -6.81
C ASN A 299 11.79 9.81 -6.05
N GLY A 300 12.64 10.60 -5.40
CA GLY A 300 12.23 11.81 -4.68
C GLY A 300 13.13 12.16 -3.50
N GLY A 301 12.71 13.15 -2.73
CA GLY A 301 13.38 13.54 -1.49
C GLY A 301 12.99 12.64 -0.31
N GLY A 302 13.91 12.44 0.66
CA GLY A 302 13.63 11.65 1.86
C GLY A 302 13.88 10.14 1.70
N PHE A 303 14.72 9.74 0.74
CA PHE A 303 15.19 8.35 0.66
C PHE A 303 15.96 7.96 1.94
N VAL A 304 15.64 6.78 2.48
CA VAL A 304 16.25 6.24 3.69
C VAL A 304 17.05 4.98 3.35
N THR A 305 18.27 4.89 3.89
CA THR A 305 19.10 3.69 3.71
C THR A 305 18.50 2.47 4.43
N ALA A 306 18.79 1.28 3.93
CA ALA A 306 18.33 0.03 4.56
C ALA A 306 18.76 -0.11 6.02
N GLY A 307 19.97 0.38 6.38
CA GLY A 307 20.45 0.33 7.76
C GLY A 307 19.65 1.24 8.71
N ALA A 308 19.37 2.48 8.30
CA ALA A 308 18.55 3.41 9.09
C ALA A 308 17.13 2.87 9.25
N LEU A 309 16.55 2.34 8.17
CA LEU A 309 15.23 1.74 8.21
C LEU A 309 15.18 0.51 9.13
N ALA A 310 16.20 -0.36 9.09
CA ALA A 310 16.29 -1.55 9.94
C ALA A 310 16.27 -1.18 11.44
N ASN A 311 17.03 -0.13 11.83
CA ASN A 311 17.03 0.37 13.19
C ASN A 311 15.66 0.92 13.62
N SER A 312 15.02 1.71 12.73
CA SER A 312 13.66 2.23 12.97
C SER A 312 12.65 1.08 13.15
N ILE A 313 12.64 0.12 12.24
CA ILE A 313 11.72 -1.04 12.29
C ILE A 313 11.97 -1.90 13.53
N LYS A 314 13.24 -2.11 13.92
CA LYS A 314 13.56 -2.83 15.15
C LYS A 314 12.95 -2.13 16.36
N SER A 315 13.15 -0.82 16.51
CA SER A 315 12.58 -0.02 17.60
C SER A 315 11.04 -0.12 17.64
N LEU A 316 10.38 -0.05 16.47
CA LEU A 316 8.94 -0.17 16.39
C LEU A 316 8.43 -1.57 16.74
N ARG A 317 9.14 -2.62 16.36
CA ARG A 317 8.80 -3.99 16.78
C ARG A 317 8.98 -4.19 18.28
N ASP A 318 10.06 -3.64 18.85
CA ASP A 318 10.28 -3.70 20.30
C ASP A 318 9.15 -3.00 21.07
N ALA A 319 8.60 -1.90 20.52
CA ALA A 319 7.52 -1.13 21.17
C ALA A 319 6.11 -1.73 20.96
N TYR A 320 5.82 -2.32 19.80
CA TYR A 320 4.46 -2.71 19.41
C TYR A 320 4.28 -4.20 19.09
N GLY A 321 5.35 -4.98 19.09
CA GLY A 321 5.36 -6.37 18.65
C GLY A 321 5.26 -6.49 17.13
N GLN A 322 4.23 -5.93 16.52
CA GLN A 322 4.00 -5.96 15.07
C GLN A 322 3.58 -4.59 14.53
N ILE A 323 4.01 -4.28 13.31
CA ILE A 323 3.60 -3.10 12.54
C ILE A 323 2.92 -3.52 11.25
N GLY A 324 2.28 -2.57 10.55
CA GLY A 324 1.59 -2.85 9.29
C GLY A 324 2.50 -3.38 8.19
N GLY A 325 3.77 -2.96 8.15
CA GLY A 325 4.76 -3.39 7.18
C GLY A 325 5.53 -2.25 6.53
N ILE A 326 6.14 -2.54 5.38
CA ILE A 326 6.89 -1.59 4.54
C ILE A 326 6.29 -1.59 3.13
N GLY A 327 6.13 -0.40 2.53
CA GLY A 327 5.77 -0.19 1.12
C GLY A 327 6.88 0.53 0.37
N GLY A 328 7.16 0.14 -0.87
CA GLY A 328 8.24 0.70 -1.68
C GLY A 328 7.76 1.43 -2.92
N TRP A 329 8.05 2.73 -3.03
CA TRP A 329 7.87 3.56 -4.19
C TRP A 329 9.20 3.77 -4.91
N GLU A 330 9.45 3.23 -6.06
CA GLU A 330 8.72 2.25 -6.83
C GLU A 330 9.67 1.12 -7.29
N TYR A 331 9.13 0.07 -7.93
CA TYR A 331 9.86 -1.16 -8.25
C TYR A 331 11.07 -0.98 -9.16
N PHE A 332 10.91 -0.29 -10.31
CA PHE A 332 11.80 -0.42 -11.48
C PHE A 332 13.29 -0.12 -11.21
N ASN A 333 13.61 0.67 -10.19
CA ASN A 333 14.99 1.14 -9.89
C ASN A 333 15.40 0.91 -8.42
N GLY A 334 14.74 -0.04 -7.74
CA GLY A 334 14.92 -0.30 -6.32
C GLY A 334 16.37 -0.66 -5.95
N GLN A 335 16.91 0.00 -4.93
CA GLN A 335 18.26 -0.25 -4.43
C GLN A 335 18.26 -1.41 -3.40
N PRO A 336 19.31 -2.28 -3.39
CA PRO A 336 20.61 -2.10 -4.00
C PRO A 336 20.72 -2.54 -5.48
N GLY A 337 19.72 -3.21 -6.07
CA GLY A 337 19.84 -3.80 -7.41
C GLY A 337 19.70 -2.82 -8.58
N GLY A 338 19.08 -1.65 -8.36
CA GLY A 338 18.84 -0.68 -9.42
C GLY A 338 17.88 -1.17 -10.50
N GLU A 339 18.06 -0.67 -11.73
CA GLU A 339 17.20 -1.02 -12.87
C GLU A 339 17.42 -2.47 -13.36
N GLU A 340 18.57 -3.08 -13.09
CA GLU A 340 18.90 -4.44 -13.53
C GLU A 340 18.29 -5.51 -12.62
N GLU A 341 18.30 -5.30 -11.30
CA GLU A 341 17.85 -6.26 -10.30
C GLU A 341 16.96 -5.62 -9.24
N PRO A 342 15.86 -4.95 -9.64
CA PRO A 342 15.04 -4.15 -8.71
C PRO A 342 14.42 -4.99 -7.59
N TRP A 343 14.28 -6.29 -7.75
CA TRP A 343 13.79 -7.21 -6.72
C TRP A 343 14.70 -7.33 -5.49
N LYS A 344 15.98 -6.95 -5.59
CA LYS A 344 16.91 -6.94 -4.46
C LYS A 344 16.46 -6.01 -3.34
N TRP A 345 15.72 -4.95 -3.68
CA TRP A 345 15.06 -4.14 -2.66
C TRP A 345 14.10 -4.99 -1.81
N ALA A 346 13.26 -5.81 -2.44
CA ALA A 346 12.31 -6.68 -1.75
C ALA A 346 13.00 -7.74 -0.88
N GLN A 347 14.15 -8.28 -1.32
CA GLN A 347 14.97 -9.19 -0.51
C GLN A 347 15.46 -8.48 0.76
N THR A 348 15.99 -7.27 0.61
CA THR A 348 16.48 -6.46 1.74
C THR A 348 15.35 -6.14 2.72
N MET A 349 14.19 -5.72 2.22
CA MET A 349 13.05 -5.42 3.09
C MET A 349 12.47 -6.67 3.76
N THR A 350 12.52 -7.81 3.09
CA THR A 350 12.13 -9.09 3.70
C THR A 350 13.02 -9.42 4.90
N ALA A 351 14.34 -9.29 4.76
CA ALA A 351 15.28 -9.54 5.86
C ALA A 351 15.05 -8.57 7.05
N ILE A 352 14.70 -7.31 6.78
CA ILE A 352 14.39 -6.34 7.84
C ILE A 352 13.07 -6.67 8.55
N LEU A 353 12.03 -7.02 7.79
CA LEU A 353 10.71 -7.31 8.34
C LEU A 353 10.64 -8.68 9.04
N ARG A 354 11.42 -9.65 8.58
CA ARG A 354 11.39 -11.06 9.00
C ARG A 354 12.80 -11.62 9.20
N PRO A 355 13.58 -11.08 10.16
CA PRO A 355 15.02 -11.45 10.33
C PRO A 355 15.22 -12.93 10.63
N ASP A 356 14.25 -13.60 11.26
CA ASP A 356 14.36 -14.98 11.70
C ASP A 356 13.64 -15.97 10.77
N GLN A 357 13.24 -15.52 9.57
CA GLN A 357 12.45 -16.32 8.63
C GLN A 357 13.10 -16.33 7.25
N VAL A 358 13.17 -17.53 6.66
CA VAL A 358 13.57 -17.70 5.26
C VAL A 358 12.33 -18.06 4.45
N PRO A 359 11.83 -17.16 3.59
CA PRO A 359 10.67 -17.43 2.76
C PRO A 359 10.96 -18.60 1.81
N THR A 360 10.02 -19.54 1.71
CA THR A 360 10.09 -20.62 0.73
C THR A 360 9.68 -20.14 -0.65
N LEU A 361 10.45 -20.52 -1.66
CA LEU A 361 10.12 -20.25 -3.05
C LEU A 361 8.93 -21.15 -3.46
N LYS A 362 7.85 -20.54 -3.95
CA LYS A 362 6.62 -21.27 -4.32
C LYS A 362 6.47 -21.48 -5.80
N VAL A 363 7.03 -20.60 -6.60
CA VAL A 363 6.99 -20.64 -8.05
C VAL A 363 8.42 -20.66 -8.56
N THR A 364 8.80 -21.74 -9.26
CA THR A 364 10.08 -21.77 -9.95
C THR A 364 10.03 -20.86 -11.18
N ARG A 365 11.19 -20.38 -11.63
CA ARG A 365 11.29 -19.58 -12.84
C ARG A 365 10.68 -20.28 -14.06
N GLU A 366 10.90 -21.59 -14.16
CA GLU A 366 10.33 -22.39 -15.25
C GLU A 366 8.80 -22.45 -15.18
N MET A 367 8.22 -22.68 -13.99
CA MET A 367 6.78 -22.65 -13.79
C MET A 367 6.20 -21.28 -14.12
N ALA A 368 6.82 -20.19 -13.70
CA ALA A 368 6.37 -18.83 -13.99
C ALA A 368 6.33 -18.56 -15.49
N ILE A 369 7.34 -19.01 -16.26
CA ILE A 369 7.37 -18.89 -17.72
C ILE A 369 6.21 -19.67 -18.36
N LYS A 370 5.97 -20.90 -17.91
CA LYS A 370 4.85 -21.73 -18.42
C LYS A 370 3.50 -21.06 -18.13
N LEU A 371 3.28 -20.59 -16.91
CA LEU A 371 2.07 -19.86 -16.52
C LEU A 371 1.86 -18.61 -17.39
N THR A 372 2.90 -17.79 -17.58
CA THR A 372 2.82 -16.59 -18.41
C THR A 372 2.43 -16.95 -19.86
N SER A 373 2.98 -18.03 -20.40
CA SER A 373 2.64 -18.50 -21.76
C SER A 373 1.17 -18.92 -21.87
N VAL A 374 0.61 -19.58 -20.86
CA VAL A 374 -0.82 -19.94 -20.80
C VAL A 374 -1.69 -18.70 -20.78
N TRP A 375 -1.37 -17.72 -19.95
CA TRP A 375 -2.10 -16.45 -19.88
C TRP A 375 -2.03 -15.68 -21.19
N LYS A 376 -0.86 -15.66 -21.84
CA LYS A 376 -0.68 -15.02 -23.14
C LYS A 376 -1.55 -15.66 -24.22
N ALA A 377 -1.57 -16.98 -24.30
CA ALA A 377 -2.37 -17.73 -25.27
C ALA A 377 -3.90 -17.54 -25.06
N SER A 378 -4.32 -17.29 -23.83
CA SER A 378 -5.72 -17.14 -23.45
C SER A 378 -6.19 -15.69 -23.39
N ALA A 379 -5.31 -14.72 -23.66
CA ALA A 379 -5.65 -13.30 -23.59
C ALA A 379 -6.80 -12.90 -24.53
N ALA A 380 -6.95 -13.60 -25.66
CA ALA A 380 -8.03 -13.41 -26.62
C ALA A 380 -9.39 -13.94 -26.09
N ALA A 381 -9.38 -14.94 -25.20
CA ALA A 381 -10.57 -15.62 -24.68
C ALA A 381 -10.99 -15.12 -23.27
N GLY A 382 -10.20 -14.27 -22.66
CA GLY A 382 -10.45 -13.71 -21.32
C GLY A 382 -9.79 -14.49 -20.19
N MET A 383 -9.64 -13.84 -19.04
CA MET A 383 -8.87 -14.37 -17.90
C MET A 383 -9.48 -15.61 -17.26
N ARG A 384 -10.81 -15.80 -17.35
CA ARG A 384 -11.49 -17.00 -16.81
C ARG A 384 -11.09 -18.27 -17.54
N GLU A 385 -10.97 -18.22 -18.85
CA GLU A 385 -10.52 -19.36 -19.66
C GLU A 385 -9.05 -19.67 -19.41
N ALA A 386 -8.21 -18.65 -19.25
CA ALA A 386 -6.81 -18.80 -18.87
C ALA A 386 -6.68 -19.54 -17.52
N ALA A 387 -7.46 -19.14 -16.50
CA ALA A 387 -7.48 -19.80 -15.20
C ALA A 387 -7.85 -21.28 -15.30
N SER A 388 -8.87 -21.61 -16.10
CA SER A 388 -9.26 -23.01 -16.34
C SER A 388 -8.16 -23.82 -17.01
N LYS A 389 -7.42 -23.24 -17.97
CA LYS A 389 -6.29 -23.90 -18.64
C LYS A 389 -5.11 -24.12 -17.70
N VAL A 390 -4.80 -23.16 -16.82
CA VAL A 390 -3.77 -23.29 -15.79
C VAL A 390 -4.09 -24.50 -14.88
N LYS A 391 -5.32 -24.58 -14.40
CA LYS A 391 -5.80 -25.67 -13.56
C LYS A 391 -5.74 -27.03 -14.27
N ALA A 392 -6.19 -27.09 -15.51
CA ALA A 392 -6.18 -28.31 -16.32
C ALA A 392 -4.77 -28.85 -16.61
N GLN A 393 -3.74 -27.97 -16.57
CA GLN A 393 -2.34 -28.34 -16.76
C GLN A 393 -1.60 -28.65 -15.44
N GLY A 394 -2.29 -28.60 -14.30
CA GLY A 394 -1.67 -28.82 -12.99
C GLY A 394 -0.62 -27.79 -12.62
N LEU A 395 -0.69 -26.59 -13.22
CA LEU A 395 0.28 -25.51 -13.01
C LEU A 395 -0.10 -24.58 -11.86
N GLU A 396 -1.15 -24.90 -11.09
CA GLU A 396 -1.49 -24.12 -9.89
C GLU A 396 -0.36 -24.21 -8.87
N PRO A 397 0.17 -23.08 -8.39
CA PRO A 397 1.07 -23.09 -7.25
C PRO A 397 0.34 -23.76 -6.09
N THR A 398 0.97 -24.67 -5.40
CA THR A 398 0.43 -25.20 -4.15
C THR A 398 0.31 -24.04 -3.17
N VAL A 399 -0.93 -23.63 -2.93
CA VAL A 399 -1.25 -22.47 -2.08
C VAL A 399 -1.25 -22.95 -0.62
N ASP A 400 -0.07 -23.23 -0.09
CA ASP A 400 0.12 -23.30 1.35
C ASP A 400 1.13 -22.24 1.76
N TYR A 401 0.64 -20.96 1.81
CA TYR A 401 1.33 -19.93 2.56
C TYR A 401 1.03 -20.14 4.05
N ILE A 402 1.43 -21.29 4.56
CA ILE A 402 1.64 -21.47 5.98
C ILE A 402 3.03 -20.95 6.25
N TRP A 403 3.11 -19.70 6.71
CA TRP A 403 4.31 -19.21 7.32
C TRP A 403 4.51 -20.02 8.59
N PRO A 404 5.65 -20.71 8.78
CA PRO A 404 5.92 -21.25 10.10
C PRO A 404 6.03 -20.06 11.07
N TRP A 405 5.21 -20.09 12.10
CA TRP A 405 5.20 -19.17 13.23
C TRP A 405 6.32 -19.48 14.19
#